data_ca5ee1fbbcca1b0bd61dd720c413d57a
#
_entry.id   ca5ee1fbbcca1b0bd61dd720c413d57a
#
_cell.length_a   1.000
_cell.length_b   1.000
_cell.length_c   1.000
_cell.angle_alpha   90.00
_cell.angle_beta   90.00
_cell.angle_gamma   90.00
#
_symmetry.space_group_name_H-M   'P 1'
#
loop_
_entity.id
_entity.type
_entity.pdbx_description
1 polymer ?
#
loop_
_entity_poly.entity_id
_entity_poly.type
_entity_poly.pdbx_seq_one_letter_code
_entity_poly.pdbx_strand_id
1 'polypeptide(L)'
;TNRMKFPDDHILLFREKLREGATDRASFKNFSFNFDSAAGIIYTVDVTKPDGEKVAILSMADGTPFDMDKMYKVAVNSYRGNGGGELLTKGAGISQDELKERIIHSTDKDLRYYLMQYIERKKVIEPRALNQWKFIPEEWAAPASKRDYEFLFGKVKE
;
A
#
# COMPACT_ATOMS: atom_id res chain seq x y z
N THR A 1 -5.74 4.90 -0.56
CA THR A 1 -4.77 5.10 -1.65
C THR A 1 -4.93 6.43 -2.36
N ASN A 2 -5.96 7.20 -2.03
CA ASN A 2 -6.29 8.44 -2.72
C ASN A 2 -5.44 9.66 -2.30
N ARG A 3 -4.31 9.47 -1.62
CA ARG A 3 -3.53 10.57 -1.04
C ARG A 3 -2.12 10.72 -1.59
N MET A 4 -1.81 10.12 -2.72
CA MET A 4 -0.58 10.47 -3.43
C MET A 4 -0.77 11.80 -4.17
N LYS A 5 -0.47 12.89 -3.50
CA LYS A 5 -0.21 14.15 -4.18
C LYS A 5 1.19 14.11 -4.71
N PHE A 6 1.38 14.44 -5.96
CA PHE A 6 2.67 14.51 -6.65
C PHE A 6 3.01 15.95 -7.03
N PRO A 7 4.27 16.22 -7.21
CA PRO A 7 5.49 15.54 -6.75
C PRO A 7 6.16 16.16 -5.53
N ASP A 8 5.92 17.42 -5.19
CA ASP A 8 6.80 18.14 -4.28
C ASP A 8 6.25 18.36 -2.87
N ASP A 9 5.00 18.02 -2.61
CA ASP A 9 4.36 18.25 -1.32
C ASP A 9 4.14 17.00 -0.47
N HIS A 10 4.53 15.80 -0.94
CA HIS A 10 4.38 14.54 -0.20
C HIS A 10 5.51 14.25 0.78
N ILE A 11 6.64 14.93 0.63
CA ILE A 11 7.78 14.84 1.55
C ILE A 11 7.82 16.09 2.41
N LEU A 12 7.90 15.90 3.72
CA LEU A 12 8.14 16.96 4.68
C LEU A 12 9.61 16.99 5.05
N LEU A 13 10.21 18.16 4.91
CA LEU A 13 11.52 18.45 5.48
C LEU A 13 11.34 19.00 6.89
N PHE A 14 12.01 18.40 7.85
CA PHE A 14 12.07 18.91 9.21
C PHE A 14 13.50 18.84 9.74
N ARG A 15 13.80 19.79 10.61
CA ARG A 15 15.07 19.84 11.30
C ARG A 15 14.88 19.29 12.71
N GLU A 16 15.53 18.20 13.02
CA GLU A 16 15.54 17.60 14.33
C GLU A 16 16.83 17.96 15.06
N LYS A 17 16.70 18.58 16.25
CA LYS A 17 17.85 18.76 17.15
C LYS A 17 18.14 17.44 17.85
N LEU A 18 19.15 16.78 17.41
CA LEU A 18 19.79 15.70 18.14
C LEU A 18 20.81 16.27 19.14
N ARG A 19 21.22 15.47 20.15
CA ARG A 19 22.07 15.91 21.27
C ARG A 19 23.35 16.65 20.88
N GLU A 20 23.85 16.49 19.66
CA GLU A 20 25.11 17.07 19.16
C GLU A 20 24.97 17.69 17.76
N GLY A 21 23.85 18.30 17.44
CA GLY A 21 23.68 18.98 16.18
C GLY A 21 22.27 19.01 15.65
N ALA A 22 22.06 19.74 14.58
CA ALA A 22 20.81 19.73 13.84
C ALA A 22 21.02 18.94 12.54
N THR A 23 20.20 17.94 12.31
CA THR A 23 20.14 17.22 11.04
C THR A 23 18.83 17.51 10.34
N ASP A 24 18.89 17.78 9.05
CA ASP A 24 17.70 17.86 8.24
C ASP A 24 17.26 16.43 7.88
N ARG A 25 16.01 16.12 8.19
CA ARG A 25 15.39 14.83 7.87
C ARG A 25 14.23 15.04 6.93
N ALA A 26 14.03 14.09 6.06
CA ALA A 26 12.85 14.01 5.23
C ALA A 26 11.91 12.90 5.73
N SER A 27 10.63 13.14 5.66
CA SER A 27 9.61 12.13 5.92
C SER A 27 8.42 12.33 4.98
N PHE A 28 7.61 11.28 4.82
CA PHE A 28 6.37 11.44 4.08
C PHE A 28 5.38 12.30 4.84
N LYS A 29 4.71 13.21 4.13
CA LYS A 29 3.62 14.04 4.66
C LYS A 29 2.46 13.18 5.19
N ASN A 30 2.19 12.08 4.51
CA ASN A 30 1.23 11.07 4.96
C ASN A 30 1.97 9.83 5.46
N PHE A 31 1.39 9.15 6.43
CA PHE A 31 1.98 7.93 6.96
C PHE A 31 2.10 6.86 5.87
N SER A 32 3.33 6.40 5.60
CA SER A 32 3.62 5.39 4.59
C SER A 32 2.92 4.05 4.85
N PHE A 33 2.63 3.72 6.11
CA PHE A 33 1.90 2.51 6.48
C PHE A 33 0.41 2.52 6.07
N ASN A 34 -0.12 3.66 5.62
CA ASN A 34 -1.46 3.75 5.04
C ASN A 34 -1.47 3.49 3.52
N PHE A 35 -0.35 3.11 2.95
CA PHE A 35 -0.28 2.64 1.57
C PHE A 35 -0.41 1.12 1.54
N ASP A 36 -1.57 0.62 1.13
CA ASP A 36 -1.79 -0.80 0.95
C ASP A 36 -1.63 -1.19 -0.52
N SER A 37 -1.03 -2.35 -0.77
CA SER A 37 -1.02 -3.00 -2.08
C SER A 37 -1.92 -4.22 -2.06
N ALA A 38 -2.57 -4.50 -3.18
CA ALA A 38 -3.43 -5.65 -3.36
C ALA A 38 -2.67 -6.82 -4.00
N ALA A 39 -2.94 -8.03 -3.53
CA ALA A 39 -2.53 -9.27 -4.18
C ALA A 39 -3.75 -9.97 -4.77
N GLY A 40 -3.56 -10.72 -5.85
CA GLY A 40 -4.65 -11.42 -6.54
C GLY A 40 -5.22 -10.71 -7.75
N ILE A 41 -4.80 -9.48 -7.99
CA ILE A 41 -5.17 -8.68 -9.17
C ILE A 41 -3.92 -8.06 -9.80
N ILE A 42 -3.95 -7.80 -11.09
CA ILE A 42 -2.96 -6.99 -11.81
C ILE A 42 -3.55 -5.60 -12.02
N TYR A 43 -2.81 -4.56 -11.60
CA TYR A 43 -3.29 -3.18 -11.71
C TYR A 43 -2.16 -2.18 -11.91
N THR A 44 -2.53 -0.99 -12.37
CA THR A 44 -1.63 0.15 -12.47
C THR A 44 -2.11 1.30 -11.58
N VAL A 45 -1.16 2.12 -11.16
CA VAL A 45 -1.42 3.37 -10.45
C VAL A 45 -0.92 4.51 -11.31
N ASP A 46 -1.82 5.21 -11.96
CA ASP A 46 -1.52 6.35 -12.82
C ASP A 46 -1.29 7.61 -11.98
N VAL A 47 -0.04 8.05 -11.92
CA VAL A 47 0.34 9.21 -11.10
C VAL A 47 -0.14 10.54 -11.69
N THR A 48 -0.52 10.57 -12.96
CA THR A 48 -1.04 11.78 -13.64
C THR A 48 -2.51 12.05 -13.34
N LYS A 49 -3.23 11.06 -12.84
CA LYS A 49 -4.67 11.14 -12.58
C LYS A 49 -4.96 11.79 -11.23
N PRO A 50 -6.12 12.43 -11.08
CA PRO A 50 -6.56 12.97 -9.80
C PRO A 50 -6.81 11.86 -8.76
N ASP A 51 -6.95 12.28 -7.51
CA ASP A 51 -7.32 11.36 -6.42
C ASP A 51 -8.67 10.70 -6.71
N GLY A 52 -8.73 9.38 -6.49
CA GLY A 52 -9.90 8.55 -6.79
C GLY A 52 -9.85 7.86 -8.16
N GLU A 53 -9.08 8.37 -9.12
CA GLU A 53 -9.03 7.86 -10.50
C GLU A 53 -7.68 7.20 -10.87
N LYS A 54 -6.76 7.07 -9.90
CA LYS A 54 -5.38 6.61 -10.18
C LYS A 54 -5.26 5.12 -10.45
N VAL A 55 -6.16 4.30 -9.93
CA VAL A 55 -6.04 2.84 -10.00
C VAL A 55 -6.86 2.29 -11.15
N ALA A 56 -6.20 1.53 -12.03
CA ALA A 56 -6.85 0.76 -13.09
C ALA A 56 -6.54 -0.72 -12.92
N ILE A 57 -7.56 -1.55 -12.68
CA ILE A 57 -7.43 -3.00 -12.58
C ILE A 57 -7.46 -3.55 -14.01
N LEU A 58 -6.42 -4.33 -14.34
CA LEU A 58 -6.23 -4.88 -15.69
C LEU A 58 -6.79 -6.29 -15.78
N SER A 59 -6.56 -7.13 -14.77
CA SER A 59 -7.04 -8.51 -14.70
C SER A 59 -6.94 -9.07 -13.29
N MET A 60 -7.44 -10.28 -13.09
CA MET A 60 -7.04 -11.13 -11.96
C MET A 60 -5.56 -11.55 -12.12
N ALA A 61 -4.93 -12.00 -11.05
CA ALA A 61 -3.53 -12.44 -11.08
C ALA A 61 -3.27 -13.69 -11.92
N ASP A 62 -4.29 -14.49 -12.17
CA ASP A 62 -4.26 -15.67 -13.04
C ASP A 62 -4.50 -15.34 -14.52
N GLY A 63 -4.66 -14.06 -14.86
CA GLY A 63 -4.91 -13.57 -16.21
C GLY A 63 -6.37 -13.55 -16.62
N THR A 64 -7.29 -14.04 -15.80
CA THR A 64 -8.73 -13.94 -16.12
C THR A 64 -9.22 -12.49 -16.04
N PRO A 65 -10.25 -12.09 -16.80
CA PRO A 65 -10.81 -10.75 -16.73
C PRO A 65 -11.31 -10.42 -15.32
N PHE A 66 -11.05 -9.20 -14.89
CA PHE A 66 -11.68 -8.66 -13.68
C PHE A 66 -13.09 -8.18 -14.02
N ASP A 67 -14.07 -8.66 -13.27
CA ASP A 67 -15.48 -8.33 -13.46
C ASP A 67 -15.91 -7.30 -12.40
N MET A 68 -16.27 -6.09 -12.80
CA MET A 68 -16.66 -4.99 -11.91
C MET A 68 -17.98 -5.25 -11.20
N ASP A 69 -18.84 -6.09 -11.74
CA ASP A 69 -20.18 -6.40 -11.19
C ASP A 69 -20.16 -7.62 -10.26
N LYS A 70 -19.03 -8.29 -10.17
CA LYS A 70 -18.85 -9.49 -9.33
C LYS A 70 -18.42 -9.12 -7.91
N MET A 71 -18.96 -9.84 -6.94
CA MET A 71 -18.52 -9.79 -5.56
C MET A 71 -17.27 -10.65 -5.35
N TYR A 72 -16.25 -10.07 -4.72
CA TYR A 72 -15.00 -10.76 -4.39
C TYR A 72 -14.80 -10.87 -2.89
N LYS A 73 -14.24 -11.99 -2.44
CA LYS A 73 -13.79 -12.16 -1.06
C LYS A 73 -12.38 -11.60 -0.93
N VAL A 74 -12.19 -10.68 0.01
CA VAL A 74 -10.91 -10.01 0.24
C VAL A 74 -10.44 -10.32 1.66
N ALA A 75 -9.20 -10.80 1.79
CA ALA A 75 -8.57 -10.98 3.08
C ALA A 75 -7.87 -9.68 3.49
N VAL A 76 -8.18 -9.19 4.68
CA VAL A 76 -7.58 -8.00 5.28
C VAL A 76 -7.25 -8.26 6.74
N ASN A 77 -6.33 -7.50 7.33
CA ASN A 77 -6.10 -7.56 8.76
C ASN A 77 -7.26 -6.89 9.54
N SER A 78 -7.36 -7.17 10.84
CA SER A 78 -8.42 -6.63 11.69
C SER A 78 -8.44 -5.10 11.75
N TYR A 79 -7.27 -4.45 11.71
CA TYR A 79 -7.19 -3.00 11.68
C TYR A 79 -7.90 -2.41 10.46
N ARG A 80 -7.63 -2.96 9.25
CA ARG A 80 -8.29 -2.54 8.02
C ARG A 80 -9.76 -2.95 7.99
N GLY A 81 -10.06 -4.18 8.38
CA GLY A 81 -11.44 -4.69 8.45
C GLY A 81 -12.36 -3.87 9.36
N ASN A 82 -11.80 -3.28 10.42
CA ASN A 82 -12.53 -2.38 11.32
C ASN A 82 -12.49 -0.89 10.89
N GLY A 83 -12.10 -0.60 9.66
CA GLY A 83 -12.08 0.76 9.11
C GLY A 83 -10.80 1.56 9.43
N GLY A 84 -9.79 0.94 10.02
CA GLY A 84 -8.54 1.58 10.36
C GLY A 84 -7.81 2.12 9.14
N GLY A 85 -7.26 3.34 9.25
CA GLY A 85 -6.61 4.06 8.16
C GLY A 85 -7.56 4.59 7.10
N GLU A 86 -8.88 4.51 7.34
CA GLU A 86 -9.94 5.10 6.52
C GLU A 86 -10.01 4.59 5.06
N LEU A 87 -9.30 3.51 4.72
CA LEU A 87 -9.29 2.99 3.34
C LEU A 87 -10.64 2.43 2.92
N LEU A 88 -11.30 1.66 3.79
CA LEU A 88 -12.61 1.09 3.51
C LEU A 88 -13.73 2.10 3.76
N THR A 89 -13.60 2.96 4.75
CA THR A 89 -14.63 3.94 5.10
C THR A 89 -14.60 5.15 4.15
N LYS A 90 -13.63 6.04 4.28
CA LYS A 90 -13.53 7.22 3.41
C LYS A 90 -13.09 6.88 1.98
N GLY A 91 -12.22 5.87 1.83
CA GLY A 91 -11.69 5.48 0.53
C GLY A 91 -12.72 4.75 -0.34
N ALA A 92 -13.41 3.76 0.24
CA ALA A 92 -14.41 2.96 -0.47
C ALA A 92 -15.87 3.38 -0.18
N GLY A 93 -16.09 4.33 0.73
CA GLY A 93 -17.43 4.84 1.05
C GLY A 93 -18.30 3.88 1.86
N ILE A 94 -17.71 2.86 2.48
CA ILE A 94 -18.44 1.86 3.26
C ILE A 94 -18.62 2.36 4.71
N SER A 95 -19.84 2.41 5.20
CA SER A 95 -20.11 2.81 6.59
C SER A 95 -19.55 1.80 7.61
N GLN A 96 -19.34 2.24 8.87
CA GLN A 96 -18.85 1.37 9.93
C GLN A 96 -19.76 0.18 10.22
N ASP A 97 -21.07 0.38 10.13
CA ASP A 97 -22.03 -0.71 10.36
C ASP A 97 -22.03 -1.70 9.20
N GLU A 98 -22.00 -1.19 7.97
CA GLU A 98 -21.90 -2.01 6.78
C GLU A 98 -20.59 -2.84 6.73
N LEU A 99 -19.48 -2.32 7.25
CA LEU A 99 -18.25 -3.11 7.38
C LEU A 99 -18.43 -4.36 8.22
N LYS A 100 -19.17 -4.26 9.32
CA LYS A 100 -19.45 -5.40 10.21
C LYS A 100 -20.32 -6.46 9.50
N GLU A 101 -21.30 -6.01 8.72
CA GLU A 101 -22.19 -6.91 7.96
C GLU A 101 -21.46 -7.61 6.81
N ARG A 102 -20.42 -7.01 6.27
CA ARG A 102 -19.60 -7.57 5.18
C ARG A 102 -18.58 -8.61 5.66
N ILE A 103 -18.35 -8.78 6.95
CA ILE A 103 -17.43 -9.79 7.48
C ILE A 103 -18.03 -11.17 7.30
N ILE A 104 -17.43 -11.96 6.41
CA ILE A 104 -17.86 -13.36 6.15
C ILE A 104 -17.18 -14.33 7.11
N HIS A 105 -15.96 -14.01 7.53
CA HIS A 105 -15.17 -14.86 8.42
C HIS A 105 -14.15 -14.02 9.17
N SER A 106 -13.94 -14.33 10.44
CA SER A 106 -12.88 -13.78 11.27
C SER A 106 -12.11 -14.90 11.94
N THR A 107 -10.80 -14.78 12.01
CA THR A 107 -9.94 -15.76 12.69
C THR A 107 -9.81 -15.44 14.17
N ASP A 108 -9.67 -16.46 15.01
CA ASP A 108 -9.48 -16.34 16.46
C ASP A 108 -8.02 -16.09 16.87
N LYS A 109 -7.07 -16.33 15.96
CA LYS A 109 -5.63 -16.09 16.15
C LYS A 109 -5.18 -14.88 15.34
N ASP A 110 -4.11 -14.26 15.80
CA ASP A 110 -3.48 -13.15 15.09
C ASP A 110 -2.71 -13.61 13.83
N LEU A 111 -2.38 -12.67 12.96
CA LEU A 111 -1.67 -12.95 11.71
C LEU A 111 -0.31 -13.60 11.95
N ARG A 112 0.38 -13.29 13.07
CA ARG A 112 1.69 -13.86 13.39
C ARG A 112 1.60 -15.35 13.63
N TYR A 113 0.55 -15.82 14.29
CA TYR A 113 0.32 -17.26 14.48
C TYR A 113 0.26 -18.00 13.14
N TYR A 114 -0.52 -17.49 12.19
CA TYR A 114 -0.63 -18.13 10.87
C TYR A 114 0.66 -18.04 10.06
N LEU A 115 1.38 -16.92 10.18
CA LEU A 115 2.70 -16.76 9.55
C LEU A 115 3.71 -17.76 10.11
N MET A 116 3.76 -17.94 11.43
CA MET A 116 4.62 -18.94 12.07
C MET A 116 4.29 -20.35 11.58
N GLN A 117 3.03 -20.73 11.54
CA GLN A 117 2.59 -22.03 11.02
C GLN A 117 2.97 -22.22 9.54
N TYR A 118 2.89 -21.18 8.75
CA TYR A 118 3.29 -21.22 7.35
C TYR A 118 4.80 -21.44 7.21
N ILE A 119 5.61 -20.67 7.94
CA ILE A 119 7.08 -20.80 7.94
C ILE A 119 7.50 -22.19 8.42
N GLU A 120 6.88 -22.69 9.48
CA GLU A 120 7.17 -24.02 10.03
C GLU A 120 6.93 -25.13 9.00
N ARG A 121 5.84 -25.06 8.25
CA ARG A 121 5.54 -26.03 7.18
C ARG A 121 6.48 -25.90 5.98
N LYS A 122 6.79 -24.66 5.58
CA LYS A 122 7.63 -24.39 4.39
C LYS A 122 9.10 -24.65 4.63
N LYS A 123 9.58 -24.52 5.90
CA LYS A 123 10.98 -24.63 6.32
C LYS A 123 11.90 -23.55 5.72
N VAL A 124 11.79 -23.31 4.42
CA VAL A 124 12.52 -22.28 3.68
C VAL A 124 11.53 -21.31 3.06
N ILE A 125 11.75 -20.03 3.27
CA ILE A 125 11.00 -18.96 2.66
C ILE A 125 11.91 -18.23 1.67
N GLU A 126 11.43 -18.14 0.43
CA GLU A 126 12.07 -17.35 -0.62
C GLU A 126 11.23 -16.12 -0.89
N PRO A 127 11.56 -14.97 -0.27
CA PRO A 127 10.79 -13.74 -0.49
C PRO A 127 11.00 -13.26 -1.91
N ARG A 128 9.90 -12.97 -2.61
CA ARG A 128 9.93 -12.37 -3.95
C ARG A 128 8.78 -11.38 -4.11
N ALA A 129 9.04 -10.34 -4.90
CA ALA A 129 8.00 -9.41 -5.28
C ALA A 129 6.96 -10.11 -6.17
N LEU A 130 5.69 -9.85 -5.92
CA LEU A 130 4.61 -10.41 -6.75
C LEU A 130 4.52 -9.75 -8.12
N ASN A 131 5.02 -8.50 -8.26
CA ASN A 131 4.98 -7.70 -9.49
C ASN A 131 3.57 -7.57 -10.09
N GLN A 132 2.57 -7.51 -9.23
CA GLN A 132 1.16 -7.45 -9.64
C GLN A 132 0.66 -6.02 -9.85
N TRP A 133 1.50 -5.02 -9.56
CA TRP A 133 1.15 -3.63 -9.82
C TRP A 133 2.38 -2.78 -10.10
N LYS A 134 2.18 -1.64 -10.74
CA LYS A 134 3.21 -0.65 -10.99
C LYS A 134 2.63 0.76 -11.10
N PHE A 135 3.49 1.75 -10.88
CA PHE A 135 3.18 3.14 -11.23
C PHE A 135 3.33 3.39 -12.72
N ILE A 136 2.46 4.23 -13.26
CA ILE A 136 2.54 4.74 -14.64
C ILE A 136 2.29 6.26 -14.65
N PRO A 137 2.82 7.01 -15.64
CA PRO A 137 3.85 6.59 -16.58
C PRO A 137 5.20 6.32 -15.89
N GLU A 138 5.93 5.33 -16.37
CA GLU A 138 7.17 4.89 -15.73
C GLU A 138 8.27 5.96 -15.79
N GLU A 139 8.33 6.71 -16.88
CA GLU A 139 9.26 7.81 -17.09
C GLU A 139 9.10 8.96 -16.05
N TRP A 140 7.95 9.04 -15.39
CA TRP A 140 7.73 9.99 -14.29
C TRP A 140 7.97 9.33 -12.92
N ALA A 141 7.45 8.13 -12.76
CA ALA A 141 7.47 7.43 -11.48
C ALA A 141 8.87 6.96 -11.08
N ALA A 142 9.67 6.44 -12.02
CA ALA A 142 10.99 5.91 -11.70
C ALA A 142 11.98 6.98 -11.24
N PRO A 143 12.14 8.14 -11.93
CA PRO A 143 13.01 9.21 -11.42
C PRO A 143 12.54 9.79 -10.10
N ALA A 144 11.23 9.95 -9.90
CA ALA A 144 10.66 10.45 -8.66
C ALA A 144 10.95 9.50 -7.49
N SER A 145 10.74 8.20 -7.69
CA SER A 145 11.02 7.18 -6.68
C SER A 145 12.50 7.14 -6.30
N LYS A 146 13.40 7.23 -7.29
CA LYS A 146 14.85 7.30 -7.04
C LYS A 146 15.23 8.53 -6.23
N ARG A 147 14.73 9.70 -6.61
CA ARG A 147 14.96 10.97 -5.89
C ARG A 147 14.48 10.87 -4.45
N ASP A 148 13.27 10.37 -4.23
CA ASP A 148 12.66 10.27 -2.90
C ASP A 148 13.40 9.26 -2.02
N TYR A 149 13.86 8.16 -2.61
CA TYR A 149 14.69 7.19 -1.90
C TYR A 149 16.03 7.80 -1.45
N GLU A 150 16.72 8.50 -2.35
CA GLU A 150 17.98 9.18 -2.03
C GLU A 150 17.80 10.24 -0.95
N PHE A 151 16.65 10.92 -0.98
CA PHE A 151 16.33 11.97 -0.03
C PHE A 151 16.00 11.42 1.37
N LEU A 152 15.32 10.29 1.45
CA LEU A 152 14.91 9.67 2.71
C LEU A 152 16.01 8.81 3.35
N PHE A 153 16.81 8.15 2.53
CA PHE A 153 17.75 7.13 2.99
C PHE A 153 19.21 7.40 2.59
N GLY A 154 19.47 8.48 1.88
CA GLY A 154 20.78 8.82 1.32
C GLY A 154 21.05 8.13 -0.01
N LYS A 155 22.18 8.50 -0.65
CA LYS A 155 22.54 7.92 -1.95
C LYS A 155 22.71 6.42 -1.87
N VAL A 156 22.14 5.71 -2.82
CA VAL A 156 22.40 4.30 -3.03
C VAL A 156 23.90 4.16 -3.29
N LYS A 157 24.61 3.39 -2.47
CA LYS A 157 25.98 3.00 -2.80
C LYS A 157 25.88 2.07 -4.00
N GLU A 158 26.43 2.51 -5.12
CA GLU A 158 26.61 1.67 -6.33
C GLU A 158 27.51 0.49 -6.04
#